data_57a97cc27c85a973af0f528d01a6ffcc
#
_entry.id   57a97cc27c85a973af0f528d01a6ffcc
#
_cell.length_a   1.000
_cell.length_b   1.000
_cell.length_c   1.000
_cell.angle_alpha   90.00
_cell.angle_beta   90.00
_cell.angle_gamma   90.00
#
_symmetry.space_group_name_H-M   'P 1'
#
loop_
_entity.id
_entity.type
_entity.pdbx_description
1 polymer ?
#
loop_
_entity_poly.entity_id
_entity_poly.type
_entity_poly.pdbx_seq_one_letter_code
_entity_poly.pdbx_strand_id
1 'polypeptide(L)'
;MAARSYRPPREWLVADGKWPTGPFTPGAPPYLMVTAAIVANYLAAAGTRSLRSVARAAGIDATSLGRTLAGETVPDVHTVAVLEDALQCELWPPWATRG
;
A
#
# COMPACT_ATOMS: atom_id res chain seq x y z
N MET A 1 10.13 1.84 23.08
CA MET A 1 10.41 2.79 21.99
C MET A 1 9.11 3.29 21.41
N ALA A 2 9.00 4.59 21.21
CA ALA A 2 7.80 5.14 20.60
C ALA A 2 7.67 4.68 19.16
N ALA A 3 6.45 4.41 18.72
CA ALA A 3 6.20 4.06 17.32
C ALA A 3 6.57 5.24 16.43
N ARG A 4 7.15 4.95 15.29
CA ARG A 4 7.40 5.98 14.30
C ARG A 4 6.09 6.50 13.75
N SER A 5 6.03 7.81 13.61
CA SER A 5 4.91 8.46 12.97
C SER A 5 5.32 8.88 11.57
N TYR A 6 4.63 8.36 10.57
CA TYR A 6 4.86 8.73 9.19
C TYR A 6 3.73 9.62 8.71
N ARG A 7 4.10 10.61 7.93
CA ARG A 7 3.10 11.41 7.25
C ARG A 7 2.32 10.49 6.31
N PRO A 8 0.97 10.55 6.31
CA PRO A 8 0.19 9.68 5.43
C PRO A 8 0.65 9.77 3.98
N PRO A 9 0.85 8.64 3.29
CA PRO A 9 1.35 8.66 1.92
C PRO A 9 0.59 9.56 0.95
N ARG A 10 -0.74 9.60 1.04
CA ARG A 10 -1.54 10.44 0.14
C ARG A 10 -1.29 11.93 0.30
N GLU A 11 -0.76 12.36 1.45
CA GLU A 11 -0.47 13.78 1.69
C GLU A 11 0.73 14.30 0.90
N TRP A 12 1.48 13.41 0.26
CA TRP A 12 2.59 13.79 -0.60
C TRP A 12 2.15 14.05 -2.04
N LEU A 13 0.86 13.90 -2.35
CA LEU A 13 0.35 14.20 -3.69
C LEU A 13 0.45 15.70 -3.98
N VAL A 14 0.74 16.04 -5.23
CA VAL A 14 0.57 17.43 -5.69
C VAL A 14 -0.92 17.75 -5.76
N ALA A 15 -1.27 19.04 -5.91
CA ALA A 15 -2.67 19.47 -5.85
C ALA A 15 -3.61 18.71 -6.79
N ASP A 16 -3.14 18.33 -7.97
CA ASP A 16 -3.95 17.60 -8.96
C ASP A 16 -3.68 16.10 -8.95
N GLY A 17 -2.86 15.64 -8.01
CA GLY A 17 -2.47 14.25 -7.96
C GLY A 17 -3.57 13.34 -7.46
N LYS A 18 -3.48 12.07 -7.84
CA LYS A 18 -4.42 11.03 -7.42
C LYS A 18 -3.67 9.84 -6.81
N TRP A 19 -4.16 9.36 -5.69
CA TRP A 19 -3.60 8.19 -5.06
C TRP A 19 -4.07 6.92 -5.78
N PRO A 20 -3.21 5.91 -6.05
CA PRO A 20 -1.76 5.89 -5.75
C PRO A 20 -0.87 6.32 -6.91
N THR A 21 -1.40 6.85 -7.97
CA THR A 21 -0.64 7.12 -9.19
C THR A 21 0.23 8.39 -9.11
N GLY A 22 -0.13 9.35 -8.26
CA GLY A 22 0.60 10.61 -8.19
C GLY A 22 0.06 11.63 -9.18
N PRO A 23 0.88 12.63 -9.58
CA PRO A 23 2.27 12.86 -9.18
C PRO A 23 2.42 13.22 -7.71
N PHE A 24 3.62 13.01 -7.19
CA PHE A 24 3.94 13.34 -5.82
C PHE A 24 4.86 14.54 -5.76
N THR A 25 4.87 15.23 -4.62
CA THR A 25 5.72 16.39 -4.43
C THR A 25 7.20 15.99 -4.52
N PRO A 26 8.07 16.90 -5.04
CA PRO A 26 9.51 16.61 -5.10
C PRO A 26 10.06 16.29 -3.71
N GLY A 27 10.98 15.36 -3.65
CA GLY A 27 11.59 14.95 -2.40
C GLY A 27 10.78 13.94 -1.61
N ALA A 28 9.75 13.35 -2.23
CA ALA A 28 8.95 12.32 -1.58
C ALA A 28 9.84 11.17 -1.09
N PRO A 29 9.67 10.72 0.17
CA PRO A 29 10.54 9.69 0.72
C PRO A 29 10.27 8.30 0.13
N PRO A 30 11.26 7.40 0.19
CA PRO A 30 11.11 6.06 -0.38
C PRO A 30 9.90 5.28 0.13
N TYR A 31 9.54 5.40 1.41
CA TYR A 31 8.42 4.63 1.94
C TYR A 31 7.12 4.91 1.19
N LEU A 32 6.93 6.15 0.81
CA LEU A 32 5.75 6.58 0.08
C LEU A 32 5.72 5.96 -1.32
N MET A 33 6.84 5.97 -2.02
CA MET A 33 6.91 5.43 -3.37
C MET A 33 6.65 3.91 -3.37
N VAL A 34 7.22 3.22 -2.39
CA VAL A 34 6.99 1.78 -2.22
C VAL A 34 5.52 1.50 -1.87
N THR A 35 4.95 2.26 -0.93
CA THR A 35 3.54 2.10 -0.55
C THR A 35 2.61 2.32 -1.74
N ALA A 36 2.85 3.38 -2.52
CA ALA A 36 2.04 3.67 -3.70
C ALA A 36 2.11 2.53 -4.73
N ALA A 37 3.30 1.98 -4.94
CA ALA A 37 3.48 0.87 -5.86
C ALA A 37 2.75 -0.39 -5.37
N ILE A 38 2.84 -0.68 -4.07
CA ILE A 38 2.13 -1.82 -3.48
C ILE A 38 0.62 -1.67 -3.67
N VAL A 39 0.08 -0.48 -3.42
CA VAL A 39 -1.36 -0.23 -3.59
C VAL A 39 -1.77 -0.37 -5.06
N ALA A 40 -0.99 0.18 -5.98
CA ALA A 40 -1.27 0.04 -7.41
C ALA A 40 -1.28 -1.45 -7.84
N ASN A 41 -0.29 -2.21 -7.36
CA ASN A 41 -0.21 -3.63 -7.66
C ASN A 41 -1.37 -4.41 -7.04
N TYR A 42 -1.77 -4.03 -5.82
CA TYR A 42 -2.94 -4.61 -5.18
C TYR A 42 -4.20 -4.41 -6.02
N LEU A 43 -4.44 -3.19 -6.46
CA LEU A 43 -5.64 -2.87 -7.23
C LEU A 43 -5.69 -3.67 -8.53
N ALA A 44 -4.56 -3.82 -9.19
CA ALA A 44 -4.47 -4.61 -10.41
C ALA A 44 -4.71 -6.11 -10.13
N ALA A 45 -4.14 -6.63 -9.06
CA ALA A 45 -4.24 -8.06 -8.73
C ALA A 45 -5.61 -8.44 -8.20
N ALA A 46 -6.20 -7.59 -7.37
CA ALA A 46 -7.50 -7.88 -6.77
C ALA A 46 -8.65 -7.84 -7.78
N GLY A 47 -8.51 -7.01 -8.82
CA GLY A 47 -9.53 -6.91 -9.85
C GLY A 47 -10.88 -6.57 -9.26
N THR A 48 -11.86 -7.45 -9.45
CA THR A 48 -13.21 -7.25 -8.95
C THR A 48 -13.47 -7.84 -7.57
N ARG A 49 -12.46 -8.45 -6.95
CA ARG A 49 -12.62 -9.02 -5.61
C ARG A 49 -12.86 -7.90 -4.59
N SER A 50 -13.79 -8.13 -3.66
CA SER A 50 -14.07 -7.13 -2.64
C SER A 50 -12.92 -7.04 -1.65
N LEU A 51 -12.77 -5.86 -1.04
CA LEU A 51 -11.80 -5.63 0.00
C LEU A 51 -11.98 -6.63 1.16
N ARG A 52 -13.23 -6.87 1.57
CA ARG A 52 -13.52 -7.81 2.64
C ARG A 52 -13.11 -9.23 2.31
N SER A 53 -13.33 -9.64 1.07
CA SER A 53 -12.96 -10.97 0.61
C SER A 53 -11.44 -11.16 0.68
N VAL A 54 -10.69 -10.18 0.21
CA VAL A 54 -9.22 -10.25 0.25
C VAL A 54 -8.71 -10.20 1.68
N ALA A 55 -9.25 -9.31 2.52
CA ALA A 55 -8.85 -9.20 3.91
C ALA A 55 -9.08 -10.53 4.65
N ARG A 56 -10.22 -11.17 4.39
CA ARG A 56 -10.54 -12.48 4.99
C ARG A 56 -9.54 -13.55 4.55
N ALA A 57 -9.25 -13.60 3.26
CA ALA A 57 -8.29 -14.57 2.73
C ALA A 57 -6.88 -14.36 3.31
N ALA A 58 -6.50 -13.11 3.55
CA ALA A 58 -5.21 -12.76 4.10
C ALA A 58 -5.16 -12.85 5.63
N GLY A 59 -6.32 -12.96 6.29
CA GLY A 59 -6.38 -12.99 7.74
C GLY A 59 -6.10 -11.66 8.41
N ILE A 60 -6.44 -10.55 7.75
CA ILE A 60 -6.21 -9.20 8.30
C ILE A 60 -7.51 -8.42 8.39
N ASP A 61 -7.45 -7.33 9.15
CA ASP A 61 -8.60 -6.47 9.37
C ASP A 61 -8.93 -5.66 8.12
N ALA A 62 -10.19 -5.72 7.68
CA ALA A 62 -10.63 -5.02 6.47
C ALA A 62 -10.53 -3.50 6.61
N THR A 63 -10.81 -2.96 7.79
CA THR A 63 -10.72 -1.51 8.02
C THR A 63 -9.28 -1.04 7.88
N SER A 64 -8.32 -1.78 8.45
CA SER A 64 -6.90 -1.46 8.34
C SER A 64 -6.44 -1.56 6.89
N LEU A 65 -6.87 -2.58 6.16
CA LEU A 65 -6.53 -2.71 4.74
C LEU A 65 -7.09 -1.53 3.95
N GLY A 66 -8.34 -1.14 4.22
CA GLY A 66 -8.96 0.02 3.56
C GLY A 66 -8.16 1.31 3.75
N ARG A 67 -7.63 1.54 4.96
CA ARG A 67 -6.81 2.71 5.24
C ARG A 67 -5.51 2.71 4.44
N THR A 68 -4.87 1.55 4.35
CA THR A 68 -3.65 1.41 3.55
C THR A 68 -3.93 1.69 2.08
N LEU A 69 -5.02 1.14 1.54
CA LEU A 69 -5.38 1.35 0.15
C LEU A 69 -5.75 2.79 -0.15
N ALA A 70 -6.25 3.52 0.85
CA ALA A 70 -6.59 4.93 0.71
C ALA A 70 -5.38 5.88 0.88
N GLY A 71 -4.20 5.33 1.16
CA GLY A 71 -3.01 6.15 1.35
C GLY A 71 -2.92 6.81 2.70
N GLU A 72 -3.62 6.29 3.71
CA GLU A 72 -3.61 6.85 5.05
C GLU A 72 -2.53 6.25 5.94
N THR A 73 -2.15 5.00 5.68
CA THR A 73 -1.15 4.29 6.48
C THR A 73 -0.15 3.56 5.60
N VAL A 74 0.99 3.26 6.18
CA VAL A 74 2.04 2.47 5.53
C VAL A 74 1.88 1.02 5.98
N PRO A 75 1.79 0.05 5.05
CA PRO A 75 1.67 -1.35 5.45
C PRO A 75 2.97 -1.87 6.02
N ASP A 76 2.90 -2.78 6.97
CA ASP A 76 4.08 -3.46 7.45
C ASP A 76 4.40 -4.68 6.56
N VAL A 77 5.58 -5.25 6.78
CA VAL A 77 6.05 -6.39 5.98
C VAL A 77 5.10 -7.57 6.09
N HIS A 78 4.59 -7.83 7.28
CA HIS A 78 3.65 -8.93 7.50
C HIS A 78 2.39 -8.76 6.64
N THR A 79 1.82 -7.56 6.66
CA THR A 79 0.62 -7.27 5.87
C THR A 79 0.86 -7.49 4.38
N VAL A 80 2.00 -7.01 3.86
CA VAL A 80 2.34 -7.22 2.46
C VAL A 80 2.48 -8.70 2.14
N ALA A 81 3.16 -9.45 3.01
CA ALA A 81 3.39 -10.87 2.79
C ALA A 81 2.08 -11.68 2.74
N VAL A 82 1.15 -11.43 3.67
CA VAL A 82 -0.11 -12.16 3.67
C VAL A 82 -1.02 -11.76 2.51
N LEU A 83 -0.93 -10.52 2.06
CA LEU A 83 -1.67 -10.09 0.87
C LEU A 83 -1.10 -10.73 -0.40
N GLU A 84 0.23 -10.81 -0.51
CA GLU A 84 0.86 -11.50 -1.65
C GLU A 84 0.43 -12.96 -1.69
N ASP A 85 0.39 -13.61 -0.55
CA ASP A 85 -0.06 -15.00 -0.46
C ASP A 85 -1.54 -15.13 -0.84
N ALA A 86 -2.39 -14.27 -0.32
CA ALA A 86 -3.83 -14.31 -0.60
C ALA A 86 -4.15 -14.05 -2.07
N LEU A 87 -3.41 -13.16 -2.70
CA LEU A 87 -3.62 -12.79 -4.10
C LEU A 87 -2.78 -13.61 -5.08
N GLN A 88 -1.84 -14.41 -4.57
CA GLN A 88 -0.93 -15.23 -5.36
C GLN A 88 -0.17 -14.40 -6.40
N CYS A 89 0.33 -13.26 -5.97
CA CYS A 89 1.12 -12.37 -6.82
C CYS A 89 2.06 -11.53 -5.97
N GLU A 90 3.07 -10.95 -6.60
CA GLU A 90 3.97 -10.04 -5.93
C GLU A 90 3.35 -8.64 -5.89
N LEU A 91 3.35 -8.03 -4.70
CA LEU A 91 2.91 -6.65 -4.52
C LEU A 91 4.10 -5.73 -4.29
N TRP A 92 5.13 -6.22 -3.63
CA TRP A 92 6.35 -5.46 -3.41
C TRP A 92 7.00 -5.16 -4.76
N PRO A 93 7.26 -3.87 -5.08
CA PRO A 93 7.79 -3.55 -6.41
C PRO A 93 9.22 -4.08 -6.58
N PRO A 94 9.54 -4.67 -7.75
CA PRO A 94 10.86 -5.29 -7.95
C PRO A 94 12.04 -4.30 -7.89
N TRP A 95 11.78 -3.02 -8.19
CA TRP A 95 12.82 -1.99 -8.10
C TRP A 95 13.15 -1.60 -6.66
N ALA A 96 12.29 -1.93 -5.70
CA ALA A 96 12.55 -1.63 -4.29
C ALA A 96 13.40 -2.72 -3.70
N THR A 97 14.60 -2.38 -3.26
CA THR A 97 15.55 -3.33 -2.71
C THR A 97 15.01 -3.92 -1.41
N ARG A 98 15.05 -5.24 -1.32
CA ARG A 98 14.56 -5.96 -0.14
C ARG A 98 15.66 -6.32 0.84
N GLY A 99 16.86 -5.95 0.58
CA GLY A 99 17.92 -6.30 1.49
C GLY A 99 19.25 -6.22 0.91
#